data_f48beb04be1551faa0596a2878a03913
#
_entry.id   f48beb04be1551faa0596a2878a03913
#
_cell.length_a   1.000
_cell.length_b   1.000
_cell.length_c   1.000
_cell.angle_alpha   90.00
_cell.angle_beta   90.00
_cell.angle_gamma   90.00
#
_symmetry.space_group_name_H-M   'P 1'
#
loop_
_entity.id
_entity.type
_entity.pdbx_description
1 polymer ?
#
loop_
_entity_poly.entity_id
_entity_poly.type
_entity_poly.pdbx_seq_one_letter_code
_entity_poly.pdbx_strand_id
1 'polypeptide(L)'
;MNIQIFGSSKSFDTKKAERWFKERRIKYQLIDVAKYGMSRGEYASVKKAVGGMDKLFDEKSKAYEQQFIKYLAHDEDKEEKLFEHPELFKTPIVRNGKQATVGYCPEIWKDWE
;
A
#
# COMPACT_ATOMS: atom_id res chain seq x y z
N MET A 1 5.55 -18.03 -4.64
CA MET A 1 5.22 -16.60 -4.61
C MET A 1 4.09 -16.37 -3.60
N ASN A 2 4.24 -15.40 -2.74
CA ASN A 2 3.26 -15.12 -1.68
C ASN A 2 2.77 -13.68 -1.81
N ILE A 3 1.67 -13.49 -2.55
CA ILE A 3 1.16 -12.17 -2.90
C ILE A 3 0.13 -11.69 -1.88
N GLN A 4 0.35 -10.49 -1.36
CA GLN A 4 -0.62 -9.75 -0.55
C GLN A 4 -0.93 -8.43 -1.25
N ILE A 5 -2.22 -8.14 -1.42
CA ILE A 5 -2.68 -6.87 -1.98
C ILE A 5 -3.34 -6.09 -0.86
N PHE A 6 -2.66 -5.04 -0.40
CA PHE A 6 -3.23 -4.09 0.56
C PHE A 6 -3.97 -3.03 -0.25
N GLY A 7 -5.27 -3.19 -0.34
CA GLY A 7 -6.09 -2.39 -1.23
C GLY A 7 -7.29 -1.76 -0.57
N SER A 8 -8.13 -1.15 -1.38
CA SER A 8 -9.38 -0.53 -0.96
C SER A 8 -10.46 -0.84 -1.99
N SER A 9 -11.69 -1.10 -1.52
CA SER A 9 -12.83 -1.33 -2.40
C SER A 9 -13.15 -0.13 -3.29
N LYS A 10 -12.69 1.06 -2.89
CA LYS A 10 -12.90 2.31 -3.64
C LYS A 10 -11.79 2.60 -4.66
N SER A 11 -10.73 1.81 -4.67
CA SER A 11 -9.56 2.03 -5.53
C SER A 11 -9.68 1.24 -6.83
N PHE A 12 -9.70 1.94 -7.95
CA PHE A 12 -9.69 1.31 -9.29
C PHE A 12 -8.42 0.51 -9.51
N ASP A 13 -7.29 1.04 -9.05
CA ASP A 13 -6.01 0.37 -9.22
C ASP A 13 -5.93 -0.93 -8.41
N THR A 14 -6.63 -1.00 -7.27
CA THR A 14 -6.77 -2.26 -6.52
C THR A 14 -7.47 -3.31 -7.37
N LYS A 15 -8.57 -2.94 -8.02
CA LYS A 15 -9.32 -3.84 -8.89
C LYS A 15 -8.50 -4.30 -10.09
N LYS A 16 -7.72 -3.40 -10.69
CA LYS A 16 -6.83 -3.73 -11.78
C LYS A 16 -5.74 -4.72 -11.34
N ALA A 17 -5.19 -4.52 -10.15
CA ALA A 17 -4.19 -5.43 -9.59
C ALA A 17 -4.78 -6.82 -9.39
N GLU A 18 -5.96 -6.92 -8.77
CA GLU A 18 -6.63 -8.20 -8.58
C GLU A 18 -6.85 -8.93 -9.91
N ARG A 19 -7.32 -8.20 -10.92
CA ARG A 19 -7.56 -8.77 -12.26
C ARG A 19 -6.27 -9.30 -12.86
N TRP A 20 -5.18 -8.55 -12.74
CA TRP A 20 -3.89 -8.95 -13.30
C TRP A 20 -3.43 -10.30 -12.74
N PHE A 21 -3.52 -10.49 -11.42
CA PHE A 21 -3.13 -11.74 -10.78
C PHE A 21 -4.11 -12.88 -11.10
N LYS A 22 -5.42 -12.59 -11.11
CA LYS A 22 -6.44 -13.60 -11.47
C LYS A 22 -6.25 -14.13 -12.89
N GLU A 23 -6.01 -13.25 -13.84
CA GLU A 23 -5.81 -13.64 -15.26
C GLU A 23 -4.60 -14.55 -15.43
N ARG A 24 -3.61 -14.41 -14.56
CA ARG A 24 -2.40 -15.23 -14.57
C ARG A 24 -2.46 -16.43 -13.64
N ARG A 25 -3.62 -16.63 -13.00
CA ARG A 25 -3.86 -17.73 -12.06
C ARG A 25 -2.89 -17.72 -10.88
N ILE A 26 -2.48 -16.54 -10.45
CA ILE A 26 -1.64 -16.33 -9.29
C ILE A 26 -2.54 -16.06 -8.09
N LYS A 27 -2.42 -16.88 -7.04
CA LYS A 27 -3.19 -16.69 -5.81
C LYS A 27 -2.66 -15.48 -5.05
N TYR A 28 -3.57 -14.74 -4.43
CA TYR A 28 -3.22 -13.60 -3.61
C TYR A 28 -4.18 -13.48 -2.43
N GLN A 29 -3.73 -12.78 -1.39
CA GLN A 29 -4.56 -12.38 -0.27
C GLN A 29 -4.91 -10.91 -0.43
N LEU A 30 -6.20 -10.59 -0.38
CA LEU A 30 -6.68 -9.21 -0.43
C LEU A 30 -6.93 -8.72 1.00
N ILE A 31 -6.33 -7.60 1.36
CA ILE A 31 -6.48 -6.97 2.67
C ILE A 31 -7.00 -5.56 2.46
N ASP A 32 -8.11 -5.23 3.11
CA ASP A 32 -8.66 -3.86 3.10
C ASP A 32 -7.82 -3.00 4.05
N VAL A 33 -6.78 -2.38 3.53
CA VAL A 33 -5.84 -1.61 4.34
C VAL A 33 -6.49 -0.35 4.94
N ALA A 34 -7.44 0.24 4.22
CA ALA A 34 -8.13 1.42 4.73
C ALA A 34 -8.93 1.12 6.00
N LYS A 35 -9.39 -0.13 6.15
CA LYS A 35 -10.17 -0.58 7.29
C LYS A 35 -9.31 -1.19 8.39
N TYR A 36 -8.39 -2.08 8.01
CA TYR A 36 -7.63 -2.89 8.96
C TYR A 36 -6.22 -2.42 9.21
N GLY A 37 -5.73 -1.52 8.36
CA GLY A 37 -4.35 -1.05 8.46
C GLY A 37 -3.34 -2.13 8.11
N MET A 38 -2.15 -1.94 8.61
CA MET A 38 -1.01 -2.80 8.37
C MET A 38 -0.28 -2.98 9.68
N SER A 39 0.24 -4.19 9.95
CA SER A 39 1.05 -4.39 11.15
C SER A 39 2.36 -3.59 11.02
N ARG A 40 3.01 -3.33 12.15
CA ARG A 40 4.28 -2.58 12.14
C ARG A 40 5.37 -3.34 11.40
N GLY A 41 5.38 -4.67 11.49
CA GLY A 41 6.31 -5.52 10.75
C GLY A 41 6.08 -5.47 9.24
N GLU A 42 4.83 -5.58 8.82
CA GLU A 42 4.45 -5.44 7.42
C GLU A 42 4.82 -4.06 6.87
N TYR A 43 4.52 -3.03 7.64
CA TYR A 43 4.85 -1.65 7.28
C TYR A 43 6.36 -1.46 7.10
N ALA A 44 7.17 -1.95 8.04
CA ALA A 44 8.62 -1.83 7.96
C ALA A 44 9.17 -2.50 6.70
N SER A 45 8.66 -3.70 6.37
CA SER A 45 9.04 -4.43 5.17
C SER A 45 8.66 -3.67 3.90
N VAL A 46 7.44 -3.17 3.84
CA VAL A 46 6.92 -2.41 2.68
C VAL A 46 7.69 -1.09 2.52
N LYS A 47 7.87 -0.36 3.60
CA LYS A 47 8.61 0.92 3.60
C LYS A 47 10.01 0.74 3.00
N LYS A 48 10.73 -0.28 3.45
CA LYS A 48 12.06 -0.58 2.95
C LYS A 48 12.04 -0.93 1.46
N ALA A 49 11.08 -1.75 1.05
CA ALA A 49 10.97 -2.23 -0.33
C ALA A 49 10.67 -1.11 -1.33
N VAL A 50 9.82 -0.14 -0.93
CA VAL A 50 9.42 0.96 -1.82
C VAL A 50 10.35 2.18 -1.75
N GLY A 51 11.31 2.17 -0.83
CA GLY A 51 12.31 3.24 -0.72
C GLY A 51 11.91 4.43 0.14
N GLY A 52 10.99 4.24 1.09
CA GLY A 52 10.63 5.26 2.06
C GLY A 52 9.13 5.42 2.26
N MET A 53 8.76 6.12 3.34
CA MET A 53 7.36 6.28 3.71
C MET A 53 6.57 7.23 2.80
N ASP A 54 7.23 8.20 2.16
CA ASP A 54 6.53 9.21 1.36
C ASP A 54 5.71 8.60 0.24
N LYS A 55 6.16 7.49 -0.32
CA LYS A 55 5.45 6.78 -1.39
C LYS A 55 4.19 6.08 -0.91
N LEU A 56 4.04 5.89 0.39
CA LEU A 56 2.93 5.16 0.98
C LEU A 56 1.73 6.05 1.30
N PHE A 57 1.89 7.37 1.27
CA PHE A 57 0.79 8.30 1.50
C PHE A 57 0.02 8.60 0.21
N ASP A 58 -1.29 8.60 0.31
CA ASP A 58 -2.15 9.13 -0.75
C ASP A 58 -2.31 10.64 -0.51
N GLU A 59 -1.41 11.42 -1.11
CA GLU A 59 -1.35 12.87 -0.93
C GLU A 59 -2.58 13.59 -1.50
N LYS A 60 -3.34 12.93 -2.35
CA LYS A 60 -4.55 13.49 -2.96
C LYS A 60 -5.80 13.18 -2.15
N SER A 61 -5.69 12.39 -1.10
CA SER A 61 -6.84 11.99 -0.29
C SER A 61 -7.29 13.12 0.64
N LYS A 62 -8.56 13.08 1.01
CA LYS A 62 -9.11 14.00 2.03
C LYS A 62 -8.45 13.76 3.39
N ALA A 63 -8.14 12.51 3.69
CA ALA A 63 -7.49 12.15 4.96
C ALA A 63 -6.12 12.82 5.10
N TYR A 64 -5.35 12.85 4.02
CA TYR A 64 -4.05 13.51 4.00
C TYR A 64 -4.16 15.00 4.38
N GLU A 65 -5.15 15.67 3.81
CA GLU A 65 -5.42 17.07 4.11
C GLU A 65 -5.96 17.25 5.52
N GLN A 66 -6.97 16.46 5.90
CA GLN A 66 -7.62 16.56 7.22
C GLN A 66 -6.68 16.30 8.39
N GLN A 67 -5.70 15.43 8.21
CA GLN A 67 -4.73 15.10 9.25
C GLN A 67 -3.50 16.00 9.23
N PHE A 68 -3.47 16.99 8.36
CA PHE A 68 -2.39 17.98 8.27
C PHE A 68 -1.00 17.35 8.10
N ILE A 69 -0.92 16.26 7.36
CA ILE A 69 0.33 15.49 7.19
C ILE A 69 1.44 16.37 6.61
N LYS A 70 1.09 17.23 5.66
CA LYS A 70 2.02 18.15 5.00
C LYS A 70 2.74 19.07 6.00
N TYR A 71 2.13 19.36 7.13
CA TYR A 71 2.64 20.30 8.12
C TYR A 71 3.37 19.64 9.28
N LEU A 72 3.44 18.31 9.31
CA LEU A 72 4.17 17.59 10.35
C LEU A 72 5.66 17.66 10.06
N ALA A 73 6.45 18.01 11.09
CA ALA A 73 7.90 18.21 10.94
C ALA A 73 8.71 16.91 11.04
N HIS A 74 8.20 15.93 11.78
CA HIS A 74 8.94 14.70 12.07
C HIS A 74 8.33 13.48 11.40
N ASP A 75 9.19 12.62 10.83
CA ASP A 75 8.77 11.39 10.16
C ASP A 75 8.02 10.45 11.09
N GLU A 76 8.43 10.36 12.35
CA GLU A 76 7.77 9.52 13.35
C GLU A 76 6.31 9.94 13.55
N ASP A 77 6.03 11.21 13.55
CA ASP A 77 4.67 11.74 13.69
C ASP A 77 3.83 11.40 12.46
N LYS A 78 4.43 11.49 11.28
CA LYS A 78 3.75 11.11 10.04
C LYS A 78 3.43 9.62 10.03
N GLU A 79 4.38 8.79 10.46
CA GLU A 79 4.18 7.33 10.51
C GLU A 79 3.09 6.94 11.50
N GLU A 80 3.03 7.59 12.66
CA GLU A 80 1.96 7.35 13.62
C GLU A 80 0.58 7.66 13.01
N LYS A 81 0.50 8.69 12.17
CA LYS A 81 -0.75 9.01 11.46
C LYS A 81 -1.18 7.89 10.53
N LEU A 82 -0.25 7.22 9.87
CA LEU A 82 -0.58 6.05 9.03
C LEU A 82 -1.22 4.92 9.84
N PHE A 83 -0.75 4.68 11.06
CA PHE A 83 -1.30 3.64 11.93
C PHE A 83 -2.64 4.04 12.53
N GLU A 84 -2.81 5.31 12.88
CA GLU A 84 -4.06 5.83 13.42
C GLU A 84 -5.14 6.00 12.37
N HIS A 85 -4.74 6.33 11.14
CA HIS A 85 -5.63 6.63 10.02
C HIS A 85 -5.20 5.86 8.77
N PRO A 86 -5.49 4.53 8.71
CA PRO A 86 -5.02 3.70 7.60
C PRO A 86 -5.55 4.10 6.22
N GLU A 87 -6.60 4.88 6.17
CA GLU A 87 -7.11 5.46 4.92
C GLU A 87 -6.11 6.41 4.25
N LEU A 88 -5.02 6.77 4.96
CA LEU A 88 -3.94 7.56 4.40
C LEU A 88 -3.06 6.76 3.44
N PHE A 89 -3.07 5.43 3.52
CA PHE A 89 -2.27 4.61 2.62
C PHE A 89 -2.70 4.74 1.17
N LYS A 90 -1.73 4.95 0.30
CA LYS A 90 -1.95 4.87 -1.14
C LYS A 90 -2.16 3.42 -1.55
N THR A 91 -3.20 3.14 -2.31
CA THR A 91 -3.57 1.76 -2.67
C THR A 91 -3.52 1.56 -4.18
N PRO A 92 -3.25 0.32 -4.63
CA PRO A 92 -2.87 -0.83 -3.81
C PRO A 92 -1.38 -0.85 -3.47
N ILE A 93 -1.06 -1.47 -2.34
CA ILE A 93 0.32 -1.84 -2.04
C ILE A 93 0.39 -3.35 -2.26
N VAL A 94 1.19 -3.79 -3.21
CA VAL A 94 1.31 -5.20 -3.56
C VAL A 94 2.65 -5.71 -3.04
N ARG A 95 2.59 -6.73 -2.19
CA ARG A 95 3.75 -7.28 -1.52
C ARG A 95 3.98 -8.72 -1.95
N ASN A 96 5.24 -9.06 -2.22
CA ASN A 96 5.68 -10.43 -2.49
C ASN A 96 6.93 -10.68 -1.62
N GLY A 97 6.71 -11.24 -0.42
CA GLY A 97 7.81 -11.42 0.52
C GLY A 97 8.46 -10.10 0.90
N LYS A 98 9.72 -9.92 0.51
CA LYS A 98 10.49 -8.70 0.79
C LYS A 98 10.33 -7.62 -0.28
N GLN A 99 9.63 -7.94 -1.37
CA GLN A 99 9.39 -7.01 -2.46
C GLN A 99 8.02 -6.37 -2.31
N ALA A 100 7.89 -5.12 -2.72
CA ALA A 100 6.59 -4.43 -2.70
C ALA A 100 6.56 -3.33 -3.74
N THR A 101 5.34 -3.02 -4.19
CA THR A 101 5.08 -1.91 -5.11
C THR A 101 3.90 -1.11 -4.61
N VAL A 102 3.79 0.14 -5.07
CA VAL A 102 2.65 1.02 -4.82
C VAL A 102 2.00 1.35 -6.15
N GLY A 103 0.69 1.19 -6.22
CA GLY A 103 -0.07 1.43 -7.43
C GLY A 103 -0.15 0.21 -8.34
N TYR A 104 -0.58 0.43 -9.57
CA TYR A 104 -0.70 -0.62 -10.57
C TYR A 104 0.63 -0.75 -11.32
N CYS A 105 1.37 -1.82 -11.03
CA CYS A 105 2.75 -2.00 -11.52
C CYS A 105 2.97 -3.36 -12.20
N PRO A 106 2.21 -3.68 -13.26
CA PRO A 106 2.34 -4.99 -13.93
C PRO A 106 3.72 -5.24 -14.51
N GLU A 107 4.43 -4.19 -14.94
CA GLU A 107 5.79 -4.29 -15.49
C GLU A 107 6.81 -4.78 -14.46
N ILE A 108 6.53 -4.56 -13.17
CA ILE A 108 7.37 -5.06 -12.08
C ILE A 108 6.93 -6.48 -11.70
N TRP A 109 5.62 -6.68 -11.56
CA TRP A 109 5.06 -7.97 -11.10
C TRP A 109 5.38 -9.12 -12.04
N LYS A 110 5.46 -8.87 -13.33
CA LYS A 110 5.81 -9.91 -14.31
C LYS A 110 7.20 -10.51 -14.06
N ASP A 111 8.10 -9.75 -13.45
CA ASP A 111 9.45 -10.18 -13.15
C ASP A 111 9.55 -10.92 -11.81
N TRP A 112 8.46 -10.98 -11.06
CA TRP A 112 8.41 -11.71 -9.79
C TRP A 112 8.22 -13.21 -9.96
N GLU A 113 7.80 -13.64 -11.11
CA GLU A 113 7.53 -15.05 -11.43
C GLU A 113 8.83 -15.85 -11.67
#